data_a89af311b8ee9eba26c28b8275071b53
#
_entry.id   a89af311b8ee9eba26c28b8275071b53
#
_cell.length_a   1.000
_cell.length_b   1.000
_cell.length_c   1.000
_cell.angle_alpha   90.00
_cell.angle_beta   90.00
_cell.angle_gamma   90.00
#
_symmetry.space_group_name_H-M   'P 1'
#
loop_
_entity.id
_entity.type
_entity.pdbx_description
1 polymer ?
#
loop_
_entity_poly.entity_id
_entity_poly.type
_entity_poly.pdbx_seq_one_letter_code
_entity_poly.pdbx_strand_id
1 'polypeptide(L)'
;QGDVGAPVISRSPRGWWQQLELGKGALQGFQAGDAVLGPGGLVGRIASVTPATARVRLLTAPGHEIGVWLPRSRSHGLLVGRGSSRLTLRFIDKDPNVSPGDLVTTSPASTLLPPNVSVGVIQSVNEQAVPAPTAIVQLIAAPEAIDWVQVRTR
;
A
#
# COMPACT_ATOMS: atom_id res chain seq x y z
N GLN A 1 -9.02 -11.21 -14.54
CA GLN A 1 -8.52 -9.83 -14.63
C GLN A 1 -9.64 -8.84 -14.36
N GLY A 2 -9.35 -7.85 -13.58
CA GLY A 2 -10.29 -6.83 -13.21
C GLY A 2 -10.49 -6.78 -11.72
N ASP A 3 -11.36 -5.90 -11.29
CA ASP A 3 -11.59 -5.68 -9.89
C ASP A 3 -12.81 -6.45 -9.42
N VAL A 4 -12.66 -7.17 -8.32
CA VAL A 4 -13.74 -7.92 -7.70
C VAL A 4 -13.97 -7.34 -6.32
N GLY A 5 -15.19 -6.90 -6.03
CA GLY A 5 -15.55 -6.37 -4.72
C GLY A 5 -15.64 -7.45 -3.68
N ALA A 6 -15.21 -7.15 -2.45
CA ALA A 6 -15.29 -8.08 -1.34
C ALA A 6 -15.56 -7.35 -0.02
N PRO A 7 -16.41 -7.93 0.84
CA PRO A 7 -16.66 -7.34 2.15
C PRO A 7 -15.51 -7.61 3.11
N VAL A 8 -15.25 -6.66 3.99
CA VAL A 8 -14.31 -6.83 5.10
C VAL A 8 -15.09 -7.45 6.26
N ILE A 9 -14.73 -8.68 6.63
CA ILE A 9 -15.46 -9.41 7.68
C ILE A 9 -14.73 -9.39 9.02
N SER A 10 -13.45 -9.05 9.03
CA SER A 10 -12.66 -8.93 10.26
C SER A 10 -11.48 -8.01 10.00
N ARG A 11 -11.03 -7.33 11.03
CA ARG A 11 -9.89 -6.42 10.91
C ARG A 11 -9.05 -6.44 12.18
N SER A 12 -7.73 -6.33 11.99
CA SER A 12 -6.75 -6.18 13.05
C SER A 12 -5.81 -5.04 12.65
N PRO A 13 -6.24 -3.77 12.86
CA PRO A 13 -5.48 -2.62 12.37
C PRO A 13 -4.32 -2.22 13.27
N ARG A 14 -4.08 -2.97 14.34
CA ARG A 14 -3.04 -2.67 15.33
C ARG A 14 -2.15 -3.88 15.55
N GLY A 15 -0.99 -3.62 16.14
CA GLY A 15 -0.03 -4.65 16.47
C GLY A 15 0.83 -5.06 15.28
N TRP A 16 1.49 -6.19 15.45
CA TRP A 16 2.46 -6.72 14.49
C TRP A 16 1.79 -7.19 13.19
N TRP A 17 0.53 -7.71 13.32
CA TRP A 17 -0.17 -8.39 12.24
C TRP A 17 -1.31 -7.52 11.71
N GLN A 18 -0.98 -6.32 11.28
CA GLN A 18 -2.01 -5.44 10.73
C GLN A 18 -2.59 -6.05 9.48
N GLN A 19 -3.86 -6.43 9.54
CA GLN A 19 -4.49 -7.19 8.47
C GLN A 19 -6.00 -7.02 8.45
N LEU A 20 -6.58 -7.35 7.31
CA LEU A 20 -8.03 -7.48 7.12
C LEU A 20 -8.32 -8.91 6.69
N GLU A 21 -9.54 -9.37 6.98
CA GLU A 21 -10.06 -10.60 6.41
C GLU A 21 -11.25 -10.27 5.54
N LEU A 22 -11.27 -10.85 4.33
CA LEU A 22 -12.32 -10.62 3.35
C LEU A 22 -13.22 -11.82 3.25
N GLY A 23 -14.51 -11.58 2.96
CA GLY A 23 -15.53 -12.62 2.82
C GLY A 23 -15.58 -13.26 1.44
N LYS A 24 -14.49 -13.20 0.67
CA LYS A 24 -14.30 -13.89 -0.60
C LYS A 24 -12.87 -14.38 -0.70
N GLY A 25 -12.63 -15.38 -1.51
CA GLY A 25 -11.30 -15.99 -1.58
C GLY A 25 -10.99 -16.61 -2.93
N ALA A 26 -10.36 -17.79 -2.90
CA ALA A 26 -9.86 -18.43 -4.12
C ALA A 26 -10.97 -18.76 -5.13
N LEU A 27 -12.20 -18.99 -4.67
CA LEU A 27 -13.31 -19.24 -5.58
C LEU A 27 -13.62 -18.07 -6.51
N GLN A 28 -13.27 -16.84 -6.08
CA GLN A 28 -13.45 -15.64 -6.89
C GLN A 28 -12.19 -15.27 -7.68
N GLY A 29 -11.18 -16.12 -7.69
CA GLY A 29 -9.93 -15.89 -8.40
C GLY A 29 -8.89 -15.13 -7.60
N PHE A 30 -9.09 -14.91 -6.30
CA PHE A 30 -8.11 -14.22 -5.46
C PHE A 30 -6.87 -15.08 -5.27
N GLN A 31 -5.71 -14.46 -5.36
CA GLN A 31 -4.41 -15.11 -5.17
C GLN A 31 -3.54 -14.26 -4.26
N ALA A 32 -2.60 -14.92 -3.58
CA ALA A 32 -1.59 -14.20 -2.81
C ALA A 32 -0.84 -13.22 -3.72
N GLY A 33 -0.64 -12.01 -3.22
CA GLY A 33 0.02 -10.95 -3.96
C GLY A 33 -0.93 -9.98 -4.68
N ASP A 34 -2.20 -10.34 -4.84
CA ASP A 34 -3.16 -9.45 -5.50
C ASP A 34 -3.31 -8.13 -4.72
N ALA A 35 -3.43 -7.03 -5.45
CA ALA A 35 -3.61 -5.72 -4.85
C ALA A 35 -5.01 -5.55 -4.30
N VAL A 36 -5.12 -4.95 -3.12
CA VAL A 36 -6.39 -4.64 -2.47
C VAL A 36 -6.55 -3.14 -2.38
N LEU A 37 -7.62 -2.63 -2.96
CA LEU A 37 -7.89 -1.21 -3.11
C LEU A 37 -9.11 -0.83 -2.28
N GLY A 38 -9.00 0.30 -1.59
CA GLY A 38 -10.13 0.92 -0.90
C GLY A 38 -10.42 2.29 -1.49
N PRO A 39 -11.36 3.03 -0.90
CA PRO A 39 -11.60 4.41 -1.31
C PRO A 39 -10.33 5.22 -1.17
N GLY A 40 -9.91 5.84 -2.27
CA GLY A 40 -8.73 6.70 -2.27
C GLY A 40 -7.42 6.02 -2.62
N GLY A 41 -7.31 4.68 -2.57
CA GLY A 41 -6.06 4.07 -2.96
C GLY A 41 -5.80 2.67 -2.43
N LEU A 42 -4.54 2.30 -2.51
CA LEU A 42 -4.06 0.98 -2.12
C LEU A 42 -4.17 0.80 -0.60
N VAL A 43 -4.69 -0.35 -0.20
CA VAL A 43 -4.84 -0.73 1.22
C VAL A 43 -3.78 -1.76 1.62
N GLY A 44 -3.51 -2.70 0.73
CA GLY A 44 -2.56 -3.77 1.01
C GLY A 44 -2.54 -4.80 -0.09
N ARG A 45 -2.09 -5.99 0.25
CA ARG A 45 -2.02 -7.13 -0.68
C ARG A 45 -2.56 -8.39 -0.02
N ILE A 46 -3.12 -9.27 -0.83
CA ILE A 46 -3.55 -10.58 -0.35
C ILE A 46 -2.31 -11.35 0.14
N ALA A 47 -2.36 -11.78 1.40
CA ALA A 47 -1.29 -12.60 1.99
C ALA A 47 -1.57 -14.08 1.81
N SER A 48 -2.83 -14.49 1.97
CA SER A 48 -3.23 -15.89 1.85
C SER A 48 -4.70 -15.98 1.54
N VAL A 49 -5.13 -17.12 1.00
CA VAL A 49 -6.53 -17.35 0.66
C VAL A 49 -6.99 -18.72 1.17
N THR A 50 -8.29 -18.80 1.46
CA THR A 50 -9.05 -20.04 1.53
C THR A 50 -10.03 -20.03 0.36
N PRO A 51 -10.82 -21.08 0.13
CA PRO A 51 -11.82 -21.01 -0.93
C PRO A 51 -12.79 -19.84 -0.78
N ALA A 52 -13.17 -19.49 0.44
CA ALA A 52 -14.23 -18.49 0.69
C ALA A 52 -13.74 -17.22 1.39
N THR A 53 -12.48 -17.15 1.79
CA THR A 53 -11.95 -15.99 2.51
C THR A 53 -10.57 -15.62 1.99
N ALA A 54 -10.11 -14.40 2.33
CA ALA A 54 -8.77 -13.95 2.01
C ALA A 54 -8.26 -13.07 3.14
N ARG A 55 -6.98 -13.19 3.43
CA ARG A 55 -6.30 -12.36 4.43
C ARG A 55 -5.46 -11.33 3.71
N VAL A 56 -5.65 -10.06 4.08
CA VAL A 56 -4.94 -8.93 3.49
C VAL A 56 -3.90 -8.44 4.47
N ARG A 57 -2.65 -8.34 4.04
CA ARG A 57 -1.63 -7.66 4.83
C ARG A 57 -1.68 -6.18 4.47
N LEU A 58 -1.88 -5.33 5.47
CA LEU A 58 -1.99 -3.90 5.27
C LEU A 58 -0.63 -3.27 4.97
N LEU A 59 -0.64 -2.18 4.21
CA LEU A 59 0.59 -1.42 3.95
C LEU A 59 1.22 -0.90 5.23
N THR A 60 0.39 -0.63 6.24
CA THR A 60 0.84 -0.13 7.54
C THR A 60 1.55 -1.17 8.39
N ALA A 61 1.46 -2.45 8.04
CA ALA A 61 2.08 -3.52 8.82
C ALA A 61 3.59 -3.26 8.94
N PRO A 62 4.17 -3.34 10.15
CA PRO A 62 5.59 -3.07 10.33
C PRO A 62 6.46 -3.92 9.40
N GLY A 63 7.38 -3.25 8.69
CA GLY A 63 8.29 -3.91 7.77
C GLY A 63 7.72 -4.29 6.42
N HIS A 64 6.43 -4.05 6.15
CA HIS A 64 5.85 -4.29 4.83
C HIS A 64 6.41 -3.26 3.84
N GLU A 65 6.94 -3.71 2.72
CA GLU A 65 7.63 -2.84 1.77
C GLU A 65 7.01 -2.93 0.39
N ILE A 66 6.84 -1.79 -0.26
CA ILE A 66 6.41 -1.73 -1.66
C ILE A 66 7.23 -0.68 -2.42
N GLY A 67 7.44 -0.93 -3.70
CA GLY A 67 8.05 0.05 -4.59
C GLY A 67 7.05 1.13 -4.98
N VAL A 68 7.44 2.38 -4.80
CA VAL A 68 6.59 3.53 -5.12
C VAL A 68 7.39 4.58 -5.88
N TRP A 69 6.69 5.55 -6.44
CA TRP A 69 7.32 6.70 -7.05
C TRP A 69 6.42 7.92 -6.92
N LEU A 70 7.00 9.08 -7.18
CA LEU A 70 6.27 10.33 -7.26
C LEU A 70 6.14 10.68 -8.73
N PRO A 71 4.93 10.64 -9.31
CA PRO A 71 4.76 10.90 -10.75
C PRO A 71 5.26 12.28 -11.18
N ARG A 72 5.09 13.28 -10.31
CA ARG A 72 5.49 14.66 -10.63
C ARG A 72 6.98 14.77 -10.93
N SER A 73 7.81 14.18 -10.10
CA SER A 73 9.27 14.30 -10.22
C SER A 73 9.94 13.04 -10.74
N ARG A 74 9.19 11.93 -10.86
CA ARG A 74 9.71 10.62 -11.26
C ARG A 74 10.77 10.10 -10.30
N SER A 75 10.70 10.51 -9.04
CA SER A 75 11.59 10.00 -7.99
C SER A 75 11.07 8.67 -7.48
N HIS A 76 11.93 7.68 -7.39
CA HIS A 76 11.59 6.33 -6.96
C HIS A 76 12.02 6.08 -5.52
N GLY A 77 11.32 5.19 -4.85
CA GLY A 77 11.67 4.82 -3.50
C GLY A 77 10.96 3.57 -3.01
N LEU A 78 11.27 3.23 -1.79
CA LEU A 78 10.69 2.07 -1.09
C LEU A 78 9.86 2.59 0.07
N LEU A 79 8.58 2.26 0.06
CA LEU A 79 7.65 2.64 1.13
C LEU A 79 7.56 1.53 2.15
N VAL A 80 7.80 1.87 3.42
CA VAL A 80 7.91 0.89 4.51
C VAL A 80 6.85 1.18 5.57
N GLY A 81 6.07 0.16 5.92
CA GLY A 81 5.08 0.24 6.99
C GLY A 81 5.74 0.38 8.37
N ARG A 82 5.12 1.17 9.23
CA ARG A 82 5.64 1.48 10.58
C ARG A 82 4.60 1.22 11.66
N GLY A 83 3.49 0.59 11.33
CA GLY A 83 2.43 0.29 12.30
C GLY A 83 1.39 1.38 12.47
N SER A 84 1.45 2.43 11.68
CA SER A 84 0.47 3.52 11.72
C SER A 84 0.13 3.98 10.31
N SER A 85 -0.78 4.93 10.17
CA SER A 85 -1.16 5.49 8.87
C SER A 85 -0.06 6.34 8.24
N ARG A 86 1.03 6.58 8.96
CA ARG A 86 2.21 7.29 8.45
C ARG A 86 3.29 6.27 8.17
N LEU A 87 3.75 6.24 6.92
CA LEU A 87 4.77 5.31 6.47
C LEU A 87 6.05 6.07 6.14
N THR A 88 7.17 5.36 6.13
CA THR A 88 8.46 5.94 5.76
C THR A 88 8.75 5.62 4.31
N LEU A 89 9.08 6.65 3.52
CA LEU A 89 9.56 6.50 2.16
C LEU A 89 11.07 6.71 2.14
N ARG A 90 11.80 5.70 1.69
CA ARG A 90 13.25 5.79 1.49
C ARG A 90 13.51 5.96 0.02
N PHE A 91 14.06 7.11 -0.38
CA PHE A 91 14.34 7.39 -1.78
C PHE A 91 15.55 6.59 -2.25
N ILE A 92 15.49 6.13 -3.50
CA ILE A 92 16.62 5.50 -4.16
C ILE A 92 17.55 6.59 -4.70
N ASP A 93 16.95 7.67 -5.21
CA ASP A 93 17.70 8.80 -5.73
C ASP A 93 18.35 9.60 -4.61
N LYS A 94 19.60 10.08 -4.82
CA LYS A 94 20.29 10.90 -3.82
C LYS A 94 19.70 12.29 -3.69
N ASP A 95 19.20 12.83 -4.79
CA ASP A 95 18.61 14.16 -4.85
C ASP A 95 17.18 14.09 -5.39
N PRO A 96 16.26 13.48 -4.67
CA PRO A 96 14.88 13.43 -5.14
C PRO A 96 14.27 14.83 -5.10
N ASN A 97 13.55 15.19 -6.15
CA ASN A 97 12.81 16.44 -6.18
C ASN A 97 11.44 16.20 -5.55
N VAL A 98 11.37 16.33 -4.24
CA VAL A 98 10.18 15.99 -3.47
C VAL A 98 9.73 17.18 -2.63
N SER A 99 8.41 17.36 -2.53
CA SER A 99 7.81 18.44 -1.74
C SER A 99 6.60 17.90 -0.96
N PRO A 100 6.34 18.43 0.23
CA PRO A 100 5.09 18.09 0.93
C PRO A 100 3.89 18.34 0.02
N GLY A 101 2.93 17.43 0.04
CA GLY A 101 1.76 17.48 -0.83
C GLY A 101 1.90 16.65 -2.11
N ASP A 102 3.10 16.17 -2.43
CA ASP A 102 3.29 15.32 -3.62
C ASP A 102 2.55 13.99 -3.47
N LEU A 103 1.90 13.56 -4.54
CA LEU A 103 1.23 12.28 -4.60
C LEU A 103 2.24 11.15 -4.73
N VAL A 104 2.02 10.08 -3.98
CA VAL A 104 2.81 8.85 -4.05
C VAL A 104 1.92 7.76 -4.64
N THR A 105 2.40 7.11 -5.68
CA THR A 105 1.69 6.00 -6.32
C THR A 105 2.59 4.77 -6.39
N THR A 106 2.00 3.62 -6.70
CA THR A 106 2.79 2.41 -6.97
C THR A 106 3.69 2.65 -8.18
N SER A 107 4.89 2.08 -8.12
CA SER A 107 5.89 2.28 -9.17
C SER A 107 5.49 1.57 -10.47
N PRO A 108 5.61 2.24 -11.62
CA PRO A 108 5.43 1.58 -12.91
C PRO A 108 6.51 0.54 -13.21
N ALA A 109 7.62 0.58 -12.48
CA ALA A 109 8.68 -0.42 -12.63
C ALA A 109 8.41 -1.68 -11.82
N SER A 110 7.43 -1.67 -10.93
CA SER A 110 7.09 -2.85 -10.13
C SER A 110 6.29 -3.84 -10.97
N THR A 111 6.66 -5.12 -10.86
CA THR A 111 5.90 -6.21 -11.49
C THR A 111 4.94 -6.87 -10.51
N LEU A 112 4.98 -6.47 -9.23
CA LEU A 112 4.19 -7.09 -8.17
C LEU A 112 2.83 -6.44 -7.98
N LEU A 113 2.72 -5.16 -8.31
CA LEU A 113 1.50 -4.38 -8.12
C LEU A 113 1.12 -3.68 -9.42
N PRO A 114 -0.17 -3.39 -9.63
CA PRO A 114 -0.59 -2.54 -10.75
C PRO A 114 0.10 -1.18 -10.63
N PRO A 115 0.56 -0.60 -11.75
CA PRO A 115 1.26 0.68 -11.71
C PRO A 115 0.32 1.85 -11.46
N ASN A 116 0.88 2.91 -10.91
CA ASN A 116 0.21 4.21 -10.76
C ASN A 116 -1.08 4.18 -9.93
N VAL A 117 -1.16 3.26 -8.98
CA VAL A 117 -2.25 3.23 -8.01
C VAL A 117 -1.92 4.20 -6.88
N SER A 118 -2.83 5.10 -6.55
CA SER A 118 -2.62 6.06 -5.47
C SER A 118 -2.39 5.35 -4.14
N VAL A 119 -1.42 5.83 -3.37
CA VAL A 119 -1.05 5.25 -2.09
C VAL A 119 -1.17 6.30 -0.98
N GLY A 120 -0.55 7.44 -1.15
CA GLY A 120 -0.52 8.45 -0.12
C GLY A 120 0.03 9.77 -0.62
N VAL A 121 0.27 10.66 0.34
CA VAL A 121 0.74 12.03 0.08
C VAL A 121 1.95 12.30 0.97
N ILE A 122 2.96 12.93 0.42
CA ILE A 122 4.15 13.35 1.19
C ILE A 122 3.71 14.35 2.26
N GLN A 123 4.01 14.06 3.51
CA GLN A 123 3.70 14.92 4.63
C GLN A 123 4.90 15.78 5.04
N SER A 124 6.08 15.17 5.09
CA SER A 124 7.32 15.87 5.43
C SER A 124 8.51 15.16 4.79
N VAL A 125 9.63 15.88 4.68
CA VAL A 125 10.85 15.37 4.05
C VAL A 125 12.02 15.56 5.01
N ASN A 126 12.85 14.53 5.17
CA ASN A 126 14.09 14.61 5.91
C ASN A 126 15.27 14.53 4.92
N GLU A 127 15.77 15.67 4.52
CA GLU A 127 16.86 15.76 3.57
C GLU A 127 18.22 15.40 4.18
N GLN A 128 18.29 15.33 5.51
CA GLN A 128 19.52 15.02 6.23
C GLN A 128 19.73 13.53 6.47
N ALA A 129 18.74 12.71 6.14
CA ALA A 129 18.84 11.27 6.36
C ALA A 129 19.95 10.65 5.51
N VAL A 130 20.60 9.64 6.05
CA VAL A 130 21.72 8.94 5.41
C VAL A 130 21.33 7.46 5.28
N PRO A 131 21.59 6.81 4.17
CA PRO A 131 22.43 7.20 3.00
C PRO A 131 21.73 8.08 1.98
N ALA A 132 20.41 8.27 2.10
CA ALA A 132 19.63 9.08 1.18
C ALA A 132 18.49 9.75 1.91
N PRO A 133 17.89 10.81 1.36
CA PRO A 133 16.72 11.43 1.99
C PRO A 133 15.57 10.46 2.21
N THR A 134 14.78 10.73 3.25
CA THR A 134 13.56 10.00 3.53
C THR A 134 12.38 10.96 3.63
N ALA A 135 11.19 10.44 3.58
CA ALA A 135 9.98 11.23 3.72
C ALA A 135 8.95 10.46 4.55
N ILE A 136 8.04 11.19 5.15
CA ILE A 136 6.87 10.62 5.80
C ILE A 136 5.71 10.72 4.83
N VAL A 137 5.02 9.61 4.60
CA VAL A 137 3.88 9.52 3.69
C VAL A 137 2.63 9.22 4.52
N GLN A 138 1.61 10.04 4.33
CA GLN A 138 0.29 9.82 4.92
C GLN A 138 -0.54 9.01 3.93
N LEU A 139 -1.05 7.86 4.36
CA LEU A 139 -1.93 7.05 3.52
C LEU A 139 -3.24 7.78 3.24
N ILE A 140 -3.77 7.60 2.02
CA ILE A 140 -5.08 8.12 1.64
C ILE A 140 -6.18 7.17 2.14
N ALA A 141 -6.00 5.87 1.93
CA ALA A 141 -6.97 4.87 2.37
C ALA A 141 -6.81 4.61 3.88
N ALA A 142 -7.94 4.62 4.60
CA ALA A 142 -7.95 4.40 6.06
C ALA A 142 -8.50 2.99 6.35
N PRO A 143 -7.63 2.02 6.67
CA PRO A 143 -8.06 0.62 6.84
C PRO A 143 -9.13 0.41 7.90
N GLU A 144 -9.10 1.20 8.96
CA GLU A 144 -10.06 1.07 10.06
C GLU A 144 -11.47 1.54 9.71
N ALA A 145 -11.63 2.25 8.60
CA ALA A 145 -12.92 2.78 8.16
C ALA A 145 -13.48 2.08 6.92
N ILE A 146 -12.77 1.06 6.41
CA ILE A 146 -13.14 0.39 5.17
C ILE A 146 -13.96 -0.85 5.46
N ASP A 147 -15.17 -0.93 4.90
CA ASP A 147 -16.03 -2.11 5.03
C ASP A 147 -16.11 -2.93 3.74
N TRP A 148 -15.65 -2.36 2.62
CA TRP A 148 -15.69 -2.99 1.32
C TRP A 148 -14.42 -2.61 0.54
N VAL A 149 -13.84 -3.58 -0.14
CA VAL A 149 -12.62 -3.37 -0.93
C VAL A 149 -12.82 -3.90 -2.35
N GLN A 150 -11.92 -3.48 -3.24
CA GLN A 150 -11.79 -4.03 -4.57
C GLN A 150 -10.47 -4.80 -4.63
N VAL A 151 -10.53 -6.05 -5.02
CA VAL A 151 -9.32 -6.86 -5.21
C VAL A 151 -9.04 -6.93 -6.72
N ARG A 152 -7.85 -6.51 -7.11
CA ARG A 152 -7.45 -6.55 -8.51
C ARG A 152 -6.84 -7.91 -8.81
N THR A 153 -7.63 -8.78 -9.42
CA THR A 153 -7.19 -10.12 -9.78
C THR A 153 -6.33 -10.08 -11.04
N ARG A 154 -5.42 -11.03 -11.13
CA ARG A 154 -4.51 -11.14 -12.28
C ARG A 154 -5.00 -12.11 -13.31
#